data_d64c5fb92c8d2f71956186d04205a8c7
#
_entry.id   d64c5fb92c8d2f71956186d04205a8c7
#
_cell.length_a   1.000
_cell.length_b   1.000
_cell.length_c   1.000
_cell.angle_alpha   90.00
_cell.angle_beta   90.00
_cell.angle_gamma   90.00
#
_symmetry.space_group_name_H-M   'P 1'
#
loop_
_entity.id
_entity.type
_entity.pdbx_description
1 polymer ?
#
loop_
_entity_poly.entity_id
_entity_poly.type
_entity_poly.pdbx_seq_one_letter_code
_entity_poly.pdbx_strand_id
1 'polypeptide(L)'
;GLMSDYKSCSNKCIFCFIDQMPPGMRDTLYFKDDDSRLSFLQGNYITLTNMKEKDVDRIIKMQLAPINISVQTTNPELRCKMLNNRFAGEKLKFLDQLYEGHVEMNGQIVCCKGVNDGKELERTMDDLSKYLPFMRSVSVVPAGITKYRDNLYPLELFTKEEAGEIIDMIESRQKKYYEEYGLHFMHASDEWYITAGRDFPEEERYDGYIQLENGVGMMRLFITEFTEALEQVKSNPGYLKMREEVKRTVTIATGKLTYATICSFAERMMEAFPGLQIHVFAIRNDFFGETITVSGLITGQDLTAQIKEHQENSRKHFVEKISDAKKFVDNIGSADKNVHGLGENLIIPCNMLRTGERVFLDDWTVEDVEQKLGMRLIPIESGGGDFVEAILNPEYSMERTNDNFVYVKAYDR
;
A
#
# COMPACT_ATOMS: atom_id res chain seq x y z
N GLY A 1 8.39 25.62 -26.02
CA GLY A 1 8.98 25.03 -24.82
C GLY A 1 8.89 23.54 -24.85
N LEU A 2 9.91 22.87 -24.37
CA LEU A 2 9.97 21.39 -24.31
C LEU A 2 8.95 20.76 -23.36
N MET A 3 8.30 21.54 -22.50
CA MET A 3 7.28 21.06 -21.56
C MET A 3 6.04 21.96 -21.63
N SER A 4 4.95 21.41 -22.14
CA SER A 4 3.62 21.95 -21.93
C SER A 4 3.11 21.50 -20.55
N ASP A 5 2.20 22.26 -19.96
CA ASP A 5 1.55 21.88 -18.71
C ASP A 5 0.94 20.49 -18.81
N TYR A 6 0.87 19.78 -17.69
CA TYR A 6 0.22 18.49 -17.61
C TYR A 6 -1.29 18.61 -17.83
N LYS A 7 -1.87 17.60 -18.49
CA LYS A 7 -3.31 17.55 -18.72
C LYS A 7 -4.04 17.09 -17.46
N SER A 8 -4.85 17.97 -16.91
CA SER A 8 -5.74 17.61 -15.82
C SER A 8 -6.92 16.77 -16.29
N CYS A 9 -7.36 15.82 -15.46
CA CYS A 9 -8.53 14.99 -15.70
C CYS A 9 -9.81 15.82 -15.71
N SER A 10 -10.65 15.64 -16.72
CA SER A 10 -11.96 16.29 -16.84
C SER A 10 -13.12 15.43 -16.33
N ASN A 11 -12.85 14.19 -15.92
CA ASN A 11 -13.89 13.28 -15.44
C ASN A 11 -14.35 13.62 -14.02
N LYS A 12 -15.57 13.18 -13.70
CA LYS A 12 -16.14 13.21 -12.36
C LYS A 12 -16.57 11.80 -11.97
N CYS A 13 -15.58 10.92 -11.86
CA CYS A 13 -15.82 9.50 -11.59
C CYS A 13 -16.56 9.31 -10.26
N ILE A 14 -17.53 8.39 -10.23
CA ILE A 14 -18.29 8.09 -9.02
C ILE A 14 -17.42 7.59 -7.85
N PHE A 15 -16.23 7.07 -8.17
CA PHE A 15 -15.25 6.52 -7.24
C PHE A 15 -14.00 7.39 -7.08
N CYS A 16 -13.96 8.62 -7.64
CA CYS A 16 -12.77 9.45 -7.61
C CYS A 16 -12.32 9.73 -6.18
N PHE A 17 -11.10 9.31 -5.83
CA PHE A 17 -10.57 9.50 -4.49
C PHE A 17 -10.30 10.99 -4.21
N ILE A 18 -9.85 11.75 -5.21
CA ILE A 18 -9.57 13.18 -5.07
C ILE A 18 -10.84 13.99 -4.75
N ASP A 19 -12.00 13.59 -5.28
CA ASP A 19 -13.28 14.23 -4.95
C ASP A 19 -13.74 13.97 -3.51
N GLN A 20 -13.12 13.02 -2.83
CA GLN A 20 -13.35 12.68 -1.43
C GLN A 20 -12.26 13.23 -0.48
N MET A 21 -11.38 14.08 -0.98
CA MET A 21 -10.36 14.72 -0.15
C MET A 21 -10.98 15.85 0.67
N PRO A 22 -10.60 16.00 1.96
CA PRO A 22 -11.06 17.13 2.76
C PRO A 22 -10.52 18.46 2.21
N PRO A 23 -11.22 19.58 2.39
CA PRO A 23 -10.71 20.88 2.00
C PRO A 23 -9.53 21.33 2.87
N GLY A 24 -8.67 22.19 2.33
CA GLY A 24 -7.58 22.83 3.08
C GLY A 24 -6.29 22.05 3.17
N MET A 25 -6.14 20.98 2.38
CA MET A 25 -4.86 20.30 2.18
C MET A 25 -4.02 21.06 1.13
N ARG A 26 -2.73 20.68 0.98
CA ARG A 26 -1.86 21.27 -0.04
C ARG A 26 -2.41 21.08 -1.46
N ASP A 27 -2.29 22.09 -2.30
CA ASP A 27 -2.90 22.13 -3.65
C ASP A 27 -2.52 20.95 -4.55
N THR A 28 -1.32 20.42 -4.40
CA THR A 28 -0.83 19.27 -5.19
C THR A 28 -1.67 18.00 -5.02
N LEU A 29 -2.36 17.83 -3.89
CA LEU A 29 -3.22 16.68 -3.61
C LEU A 29 -4.57 16.74 -4.35
N TYR A 30 -4.97 17.92 -4.83
CA TYR A 30 -6.20 18.09 -5.60
C TYR A 30 -5.99 18.01 -7.12
N PHE A 31 -4.74 17.84 -7.56
CA PHE A 31 -4.47 17.68 -8.97
C PHE A 31 -4.93 16.30 -9.45
N LYS A 32 -5.90 16.29 -10.37
CA LYS A 32 -6.38 15.07 -11.02
C LYS A 32 -5.57 14.84 -12.28
N ASP A 33 -4.67 13.88 -12.25
CA ASP A 33 -3.90 13.49 -13.42
C ASP A 33 -4.69 12.63 -14.41
N ASP A 34 -4.54 12.92 -15.70
CA ASP A 34 -4.97 12.08 -16.82
C ASP A 34 -4.08 12.37 -18.05
N ASP A 35 -2.78 12.55 -17.82
CA ASP A 35 -1.81 12.85 -18.87
C ASP A 35 -1.05 11.58 -19.27
N SER A 36 -1.17 11.18 -20.53
CA SER A 36 -0.49 9.97 -21.03
C SER A 36 1.03 10.01 -20.90
N ARG A 37 1.64 11.17 -20.78
CA ARG A 37 3.09 11.30 -20.53
C ARG A 37 3.48 10.78 -19.14
N LEU A 38 2.62 11.01 -18.15
CA LEU A 38 2.84 10.53 -16.77
C LEU A 38 2.64 9.02 -16.65
N SER A 39 1.82 8.41 -17.53
CA SER A 39 1.75 6.95 -17.62
C SER A 39 3.11 6.32 -17.93
N PHE A 40 3.85 6.87 -18.89
CA PHE A 40 5.18 6.36 -19.26
C PHE A 40 6.29 6.77 -18.29
N LEU A 41 6.18 7.94 -17.65
CA LEU A 41 7.23 8.48 -16.80
C LEU A 41 7.13 8.05 -15.33
N GLN A 42 5.90 7.81 -14.86
CA GLN A 42 5.59 7.58 -13.45
C GLN A 42 4.66 6.37 -13.21
N GLY A 43 4.29 5.64 -14.25
CA GLY A 43 3.37 4.50 -14.12
C GLY A 43 1.89 4.88 -13.89
N ASN A 44 1.50 6.15 -14.02
CA ASN A 44 0.14 6.60 -13.74
C ASN A 44 -0.89 5.95 -14.67
N TYR A 45 -2.05 5.64 -14.12
CA TYR A 45 -3.19 5.07 -14.87
C TYR A 45 -4.05 6.18 -15.48
N ILE A 46 -4.23 6.12 -16.79
CA ILE A 46 -5.02 7.12 -17.56
C ILE A 46 -6.35 6.55 -18.01
N THR A 47 -7.35 7.43 -18.12
CA THR A 47 -8.70 7.04 -18.54
C THR A 47 -8.91 6.98 -20.06
N LEU A 48 -7.92 7.37 -20.85
CA LEU A 48 -7.99 7.59 -22.31
C LEU A 48 -8.90 8.76 -22.72
N THR A 49 -9.69 9.33 -21.82
CA THR A 49 -10.70 10.36 -22.19
C THR A 49 -10.07 11.68 -22.66
N ASN A 50 -8.86 12.00 -22.18
CA ASN A 50 -8.10 13.17 -22.61
C ASN A 50 -7.27 12.94 -23.87
N MET A 51 -7.27 11.74 -24.43
CA MET A 51 -6.49 11.40 -25.62
C MET A 51 -7.28 11.67 -26.90
N LYS A 52 -6.53 12.04 -27.94
CA LYS A 52 -6.99 12.18 -29.33
C LYS A 52 -6.33 11.11 -30.18
N GLU A 53 -6.89 10.83 -31.37
CA GLU A 53 -6.31 9.88 -32.35
C GLU A 53 -4.79 10.09 -32.53
N LYS A 54 -4.38 11.34 -32.77
CA LYS A 54 -2.96 11.69 -32.94
C LYS A 54 -2.06 11.31 -31.77
N ASP A 55 -2.62 11.23 -30.56
CA ASP A 55 -1.84 10.83 -29.35
C ASP A 55 -1.65 9.31 -29.39
N VAL A 56 -2.68 8.55 -29.78
CA VAL A 56 -2.62 7.09 -29.97
C VAL A 56 -1.69 6.74 -31.13
N ASP A 57 -1.82 7.42 -32.29
CA ASP A 57 -0.92 7.23 -33.44
C ASP A 57 0.55 7.43 -33.05
N ARG A 58 0.83 8.44 -32.22
CA ARG A 58 2.18 8.71 -31.73
C ARG A 58 2.70 7.58 -30.85
N ILE A 59 1.88 7.09 -29.90
CA ILE A 59 2.23 5.98 -29.00
C ILE A 59 2.59 4.75 -29.83
N ILE A 60 1.74 4.39 -30.78
CA ILE A 60 1.95 3.24 -31.67
C ILE A 60 3.22 3.43 -32.52
N LYS A 61 3.37 4.57 -33.17
CA LYS A 61 4.54 4.86 -34.03
C LYS A 61 5.86 4.84 -33.27
N MET A 62 5.86 5.30 -32.02
CA MET A 62 7.06 5.39 -31.21
C MET A 62 7.24 4.18 -30.29
N GLN A 63 6.31 3.22 -30.32
CA GLN A 63 6.27 2.03 -29.42
C GLN A 63 6.48 2.41 -27.95
N LEU A 64 5.73 3.42 -27.49
CA LEU A 64 5.77 3.84 -26.09
C LEU A 64 4.98 2.85 -25.23
N ALA A 65 5.69 2.07 -24.45
CA ALA A 65 5.12 0.96 -23.64
C ALA A 65 5.88 0.79 -22.31
N PRO A 66 5.23 0.23 -21.28
CA PRO A 66 3.80 -0.05 -21.21
C PRO A 66 2.96 1.22 -21.03
N ILE A 67 1.71 1.19 -21.46
CA ILE A 67 0.70 2.21 -21.13
C ILE A 67 -0.27 1.66 -20.08
N ASN A 68 -0.49 2.39 -19.00
CA ASN A 68 -1.36 1.99 -17.91
C ASN A 68 -2.74 2.63 -18.07
N ILE A 69 -3.81 1.82 -18.12
CA ILE A 69 -5.15 2.24 -18.51
C ILE A 69 -6.17 1.96 -17.43
N SER A 70 -6.84 3.00 -16.95
CA SER A 70 -8.02 2.93 -16.09
C SER A 70 -9.25 2.55 -16.91
N VAL A 71 -9.56 1.27 -16.97
CA VAL A 71 -10.63 0.73 -17.82
C VAL A 71 -12.00 0.85 -17.16
N GLN A 72 -12.13 0.39 -15.94
CA GLN A 72 -13.32 0.31 -15.08
C GLN A 72 -14.37 -0.70 -15.59
N THR A 73 -14.74 -0.63 -16.85
CA THR A 73 -15.68 -1.53 -17.54
C THR A 73 -15.53 -1.39 -19.04
N THR A 74 -15.80 -2.47 -19.78
CA THR A 74 -15.87 -2.48 -21.25
C THR A 74 -17.29 -2.19 -21.77
N ASN A 75 -18.28 -2.05 -20.87
CA ASN A 75 -19.62 -1.59 -21.22
C ASN A 75 -19.58 -0.07 -21.48
N PRO A 76 -19.77 0.41 -22.74
CA PRO A 76 -19.60 1.82 -23.07
C PRO A 76 -20.58 2.75 -22.32
N GLU A 77 -21.82 2.31 -22.14
CA GLU A 77 -22.84 3.10 -21.44
C GLU A 77 -22.54 3.19 -19.94
N LEU A 78 -22.16 2.06 -19.33
CA LEU A 78 -21.78 2.02 -17.92
C LEU A 78 -20.51 2.83 -17.68
N ARG A 79 -19.54 2.78 -18.59
CA ARG A 79 -18.31 3.57 -18.50
C ARG A 79 -18.61 5.08 -18.53
N CYS A 80 -19.52 5.52 -19.38
CA CYS A 80 -19.97 6.92 -19.38
C CYS A 80 -20.58 7.33 -18.04
N LYS A 81 -21.38 6.46 -17.41
CA LYS A 81 -21.96 6.71 -16.09
C LYS A 81 -20.91 6.74 -15.00
N MET A 82 -20.00 5.76 -14.96
CA MET A 82 -18.96 5.65 -13.94
C MET A 82 -17.99 6.83 -13.97
N LEU A 83 -17.56 7.28 -15.16
CA LEU A 83 -16.64 8.40 -15.31
C LEU A 83 -17.37 9.77 -15.33
N ASN A 84 -18.71 9.76 -15.35
CA ASN A 84 -19.54 10.94 -15.57
C ASN A 84 -19.06 11.77 -16.77
N ASN A 85 -18.82 11.07 -17.89
CA ASN A 85 -18.29 11.64 -19.12
C ASN A 85 -18.94 10.93 -20.31
N ARG A 86 -19.76 11.66 -21.06
CA ARG A 86 -20.54 11.14 -22.20
C ARG A 86 -19.68 10.54 -23.33
N PHE A 87 -18.39 10.88 -23.38
CA PHE A 87 -17.47 10.40 -24.41
C PHE A 87 -16.63 9.19 -23.93
N ALA A 88 -16.71 8.81 -22.65
CA ALA A 88 -15.85 7.79 -22.09
C ALA A 88 -16.02 6.41 -22.76
N GLY A 89 -17.23 6.06 -23.16
CA GLY A 89 -17.52 4.81 -23.88
C GLY A 89 -16.86 4.73 -25.25
N GLU A 90 -16.85 5.82 -26.02
CA GLU A 90 -16.23 5.87 -27.34
C GLU A 90 -14.70 5.69 -27.29
N LYS A 91 -14.08 6.02 -26.16
CA LYS A 91 -12.64 5.93 -25.97
C LYS A 91 -12.14 4.50 -25.80
N LEU A 92 -13.04 3.54 -25.55
CA LEU A 92 -12.68 2.12 -25.51
C LEU A 92 -12.08 1.63 -26.83
N LYS A 93 -12.43 2.24 -27.97
CA LYS A 93 -11.81 1.93 -29.27
C LYS A 93 -10.29 2.10 -29.29
N PHE A 94 -9.73 2.90 -28.39
CA PHE A 94 -8.29 3.07 -28.31
C PHE A 94 -7.59 1.82 -27.80
N LEU A 95 -8.28 0.94 -27.06
CA LEU A 95 -7.76 -0.38 -26.70
C LEU A 95 -7.52 -1.24 -27.94
N ASP A 96 -8.49 -1.24 -28.88
CA ASP A 96 -8.34 -1.98 -30.13
C ASP A 96 -7.16 -1.46 -30.95
N GLN A 97 -7.03 -0.13 -31.08
CA GLN A 97 -5.93 0.50 -31.83
C GLN A 97 -4.56 0.21 -31.20
N LEU A 98 -4.44 0.29 -29.86
CA LEU A 98 -3.20 -0.03 -29.16
C LEU A 98 -2.84 -1.51 -29.32
N TYR A 99 -3.82 -2.40 -29.26
CA TYR A 99 -3.64 -3.83 -29.48
C TYR A 99 -3.18 -4.13 -30.91
N GLU A 100 -3.83 -3.57 -31.93
CA GLU A 100 -3.43 -3.68 -33.34
C GLU A 100 -2.04 -3.09 -33.59
N GLY A 101 -1.67 -2.05 -32.84
CA GLY A 101 -0.35 -1.44 -32.84
C GLY A 101 0.70 -2.21 -32.03
N HIS A 102 0.36 -3.35 -31.43
CA HIS A 102 1.23 -4.17 -30.61
C HIS A 102 1.88 -3.42 -29.42
N VAL A 103 1.14 -2.46 -28.85
CA VAL A 103 1.58 -1.70 -27.69
C VAL A 103 1.26 -2.47 -26.41
N GLU A 104 2.25 -2.67 -25.54
CA GLU A 104 2.01 -3.29 -24.25
C GLU A 104 1.16 -2.38 -23.35
N MET A 105 0.16 -2.98 -22.70
CA MET A 105 -0.81 -2.32 -21.84
C MET A 105 -0.90 -3.00 -20.48
N ASN A 106 -1.19 -2.23 -19.45
CA ASN A 106 -1.71 -2.73 -18.17
C ASN A 106 -3.05 -2.08 -17.89
N GLY A 107 -4.00 -2.87 -17.41
CA GLY A 107 -5.35 -2.41 -17.08
C GLY A 107 -5.57 -2.28 -15.57
N GLN A 108 -6.49 -1.40 -15.19
CA GLN A 108 -6.99 -1.29 -13.83
C GLN A 108 -8.51 -1.18 -13.84
N ILE A 109 -9.15 -1.90 -12.92
CA ILE A 109 -10.58 -1.83 -12.67
C ILE A 109 -10.78 -1.44 -11.21
N VAL A 110 -11.31 -0.25 -10.97
CA VAL A 110 -11.85 0.12 -9.65
C VAL A 110 -13.24 -0.46 -9.55
N CYS A 111 -13.39 -1.51 -8.75
CA CYS A 111 -14.63 -2.25 -8.57
C CYS A 111 -15.52 -1.52 -7.55
N CYS A 112 -16.71 -1.14 -7.99
CA CYS A 112 -17.74 -0.46 -7.20
C CYS A 112 -18.93 -1.40 -7.00
N LYS A 113 -19.25 -1.72 -5.75
CA LYS A 113 -20.34 -2.64 -5.39
C LYS A 113 -21.67 -2.20 -6.00
N GLY A 114 -22.36 -3.15 -6.64
CA GLY A 114 -23.64 -2.92 -7.31
C GLY A 114 -23.57 -2.09 -8.57
N VAL A 115 -22.36 -1.80 -9.11
CA VAL A 115 -22.17 -0.97 -10.31
C VAL A 115 -21.46 -1.74 -11.41
N ASN A 116 -20.18 -2.08 -11.23
CA ASN A 116 -19.38 -2.81 -12.22
C ASN A 116 -18.82 -4.13 -11.68
N ASP A 117 -19.40 -4.65 -10.61
CA ASP A 117 -19.17 -5.98 -10.06
C ASP A 117 -20.03 -7.06 -10.76
N GLY A 118 -19.99 -8.28 -10.26
CA GLY A 118 -20.80 -9.40 -10.75
C GLY A 118 -20.69 -9.58 -12.27
N LYS A 119 -21.83 -9.62 -12.97
CA LYS A 119 -21.87 -9.87 -14.43
C LYS A 119 -21.15 -8.79 -15.27
N GLU A 120 -21.09 -7.55 -14.81
CA GLU A 120 -20.36 -6.49 -15.52
C GLU A 120 -18.84 -6.70 -15.38
N LEU A 121 -18.37 -7.16 -14.23
CA LEU A 121 -16.98 -7.53 -14.05
C LEU A 121 -16.63 -8.76 -14.90
N GLU A 122 -17.46 -9.80 -14.90
CA GLU A 122 -17.28 -10.97 -15.76
C GLU A 122 -17.16 -10.59 -17.22
N ARG A 123 -18.09 -9.78 -17.72
CA ARG A 123 -18.05 -9.25 -19.09
C ARG A 123 -16.75 -8.51 -19.36
N THR A 124 -16.36 -7.62 -18.47
CA THR A 124 -15.15 -6.82 -18.63
C THR A 124 -13.90 -7.70 -18.67
N MET A 125 -13.80 -8.72 -17.83
CA MET A 125 -12.70 -9.67 -17.85
C MET A 125 -12.64 -10.45 -19.17
N ASP A 126 -13.78 -10.93 -19.66
CA ASP A 126 -13.87 -11.68 -20.90
C ASP A 126 -13.53 -10.79 -22.11
N ASP A 127 -13.96 -9.53 -22.12
CA ASP A 127 -13.64 -8.58 -23.16
C ASP A 127 -12.16 -8.18 -23.16
N LEU A 128 -11.54 -7.95 -21.99
CA LEU A 128 -10.13 -7.57 -21.91
C LEU A 128 -9.19 -8.72 -22.26
N SER A 129 -9.60 -9.98 -22.05
CA SER A 129 -8.79 -11.14 -22.43
C SER A 129 -8.49 -11.21 -23.95
N LYS A 130 -9.29 -10.53 -24.78
CA LYS A 130 -9.06 -10.45 -26.23
C LYS A 130 -7.80 -9.67 -26.58
N TYR A 131 -7.29 -8.86 -25.67
CA TYR A 131 -6.08 -8.04 -25.87
C TYR A 131 -4.79 -8.77 -25.44
N LEU A 132 -4.89 -10.01 -24.95
CA LEU A 132 -3.71 -10.84 -24.71
C LEU A 132 -2.99 -11.14 -26.04
N PRO A 133 -1.66 -11.18 -26.09
CA PRO A 133 -0.72 -11.01 -24.98
C PRO A 133 -0.25 -9.56 -24.74
N PHE A 134 -0.75 -8.57 -25.49
CA PHE A 134 -0.29 -7.17 -25.37
C PHE A 134 -0.85 -6.46 -24.15
N MET A 135 -2.06 -6.77 -23.69
CA MET A 135 -2.47 -6.40 -22.34
C MET A 135 -1.88 -7.44 -21.38
N ARG A 136 -0.81 -7.05 -20.68
CA ARG A 136 0.02 -7.95 -19.86
C ARG A 136 -0.63 -8.30 -18.53
N SER A 137 -1.36 -7.35 -17.96
CA SER A 137 -1.95 -7.53 -16.64
C SER A 137 -3.14 -6.59 -16.44
N VAL A 138 -4.12 -7.02 -15.66
CA VAL A 138 -5.23 -6.18 -15.20
C VAL A 138 -5.42 -6.37 -13.69
N SER A 139 -5.36 -5.28 -12.93
CA SER A 139 -5.68 -5.28 -11.50
C SER A 139 -7.15 -4.96 -11.27
N VAL A 140 -7.77 -5.67 -10.33
CA VAL A 140 -9.10 -5.37 -9.81
C VAL A 140 -8.93 -4.91 -8.37
N VAL A 141 -9.26 -3.65 -8.08
CA VAL A 141 -9.12 -3.04 -6.76
C VAL A 141 -10.49 -2.57 -6.26
N PRO A 142 -10.81 -2.66 -4.96
CA PRO A 142 -12.06 -2.11 -4.45
C PRO A 142 -12.02 -0.58 -4.44
N ALA A 143 -13.18 0.06 -4.57
CA ALA A 143 -13.28 1.52 -4.45
C ALA A 143 -13.00 1.96 -3.01
N GLY A 144 -12.04 2.87 -2.82
CA GLY A 144 -11.80 3.51 -1.53
C GLY A 144 -12.92 4.48 -1.18
N ILE A 145 -13.42 4.42 0.05
CA ILE A 145 -14.54 5.23 0.54
C ILE A 145 -14.10 5.99 1.79
N THR A 146 -14.00 7.34 1.68
CA THR A 146 -13.71 8.22 2.81
C THR A 146 -14.99 8.73 3.47
N LYS A 147 -14.87 9.37 4.63
CA LYS A 147 -16.00 10.05 5.27
C LYS A 147 -16.45 11.34 4.57
N TYR A 148 -15.69 11.84 3.60
CA TYR A 148 -15.96 13.10 2.86
C TYR A 148 -16.71 12.83 1.55
N ARG A 149 -17.87 12.18 1.63
CA ARG A 149 -18.67 11.81 0.46
C ARG A 149 -20.01 12.53 0.36
N ASP A 150 -20.17 13.62 1.07
CA ASP A 150 -21.39 14.43 0.98
C ASP A 150 -21.65 14.89 -0.46
N ASN A 151 -22.86 14.64 -0.96
CA ASN A 151 -23.29 14.93 -2.33
C ASN A 151 -22.52 14.18 -3.44
N LEU A 152 -21.70 13.17 -3.12
CA LEU A 152 -21.14 12.24 -4.11
C LEU A 152 -22.03 11.02 -4.31
N TYR A 153 -21.78 10.29 -5.39
CA TYR A 153 -22.48 9.04 -5.69
C TYR A 153 -22.37 8.06 -4.52
N PRO A 154 -23.48 7.49 -4.02
CA PRO A 154 -23.42 6.57 -2.90
C PRO A 154 -22.71 5.27 -3.30
N LEU A 155 -21.61 4.97 -2.62
CA LEU A 155 -20.88 3.72 -2.76
C LEU A 155 -20.91 2.96 -1.44
N GLU A 156 -20.89 1.64 -1.53
CA GLU A 156 -20.85 0.72 -0.40
C GLU A 156 -19.57 -0.11 -0.41
N LEU A 157 -19.11 -0.51 0.77
CA LEU A 157 -18.01 -1.46 0.92
C LEU A 157 -18.51 -2.88 0.62
N PHE A 158 -17.59 -3.72 0.15
CA PHE A 158 -17.83 -5.14 -0.01
C PHE A 158 -17.77 -5.85 1.35
N THR A 159 -18.63 -6.83 1.55
CA THR A 159 -18.56 -7.74 2.70
C THR A 159 -17.45 -8.77 2.50
N LYS A 160 -17.17 -9.53 3.55
CA LYS A 160 -16.22 -10.64 3.50
C LYS A 160 -16.59 -11.68 2.44
N GLU A 161 -17.86 -12.03 2.36
CA GLU A 161 -18.41 -13.01 1.43
C GLU A 161 -18.32 -12.50 -0.01
N GLU A 162 -18.73 -11.26 -0.25
CA GLU A 162 -18.67 -10.61 -1.56
C GLU A 162 -17.22 -10.47 -2.06
N ALA A 163 -16.27 -10.13 -1.17
CA ALA A 163 -14.86 -10.12 -1.50
C ALA A 163 -14.35 -11.52 -1.92
N GLY A 164 -14.82 -12.56 -1.23
CA GLY A 164 -14.54 -13.94 -1.59
C GLY A 164 -15.06 -14.31 -2.98
N GLU A 165 -16.26 -13.88 -3.34
CA GLU A 165 -16.85 -14.09 -4.67
C GLU A 165 -16.05 -13.40 -5.79
N ILE A 166 -15.54 -12.20 -5.55
CA ILE A 166 -14.66 -11.48 -6.49
C ILE A 166 -13.35 -12.27 -6.72
N ILE A 167 -12.73 -12.76 -5.63
CA ILE A 167 -11.53 -13.59 -5.73
C ILE A 167 -11.81 -14.86 -6.54
N ASP A 168 -12.86 -15.60 -6.20
CA ASP A 168 -13.23 -16.85 -6.90
C ASP A 168 -13.48 -16.62 -8.40
N MET A 169 -14.15 -15.51 -8.74
CA MET A 169 -14.40 -15.09 -10.12
C MET A 169 -13.10 -14.86 -10.89
N ILE A 170 -12.14 -14.16 -10.29
CA ILE A 170 -10.84 -13.86 -10.90
C ILE A 170 -9.99 -15.14 -11.02
N GLU A 171 -9.85 -15.89 -9.93
CA GLU A 171 -9.00 -17.08 -9.88
C GLU A 171 -9.49 -18.20 -10.80
N SER A 172 -10.81 -18.35 -10.97
CA SER A 172 -11.37 -19.33 -11.92
C SER A 172 -10.94 -19.08 -13.37
N ARG A 173 -10.65 -17.82 -13.72
CA ARG A 173 -10.21 -17.44 -15.07
C ARG A 173 -8.68 -17.46 -15.24
N GLN A 174 -7.94 -17.20 -14.19
CA GLN A 174 -6.46 -17.20 -14.22
C GLN A 174 -5.90 -18.52 -14.73
N LYS A 175 -6.48 -19.66 -14.34
CA LYS A 175 -6.03 -20.96 -14.80
C LYS A 175 -6.10 -21.07 -16.32
N LYS A 176 -7.21 -20.65 -16.92
CA LYS A 176 -7.40 -20.67 -18.38
C LYS A 176 -6.38 -19.75 -19.08
N TYR A 177 -6.21 -18.53 -18.58
CA TYR A 177 -5.26 -17.59 -19.17
C TYR A 177 -3.83 -18.10 -19.08
N TYR A 178 -3.45 -18.70 -17.95
CA TYR A 178 -2.13 -19.28 -17.78
C TYR A 178 -1.86 -20.47 -18.73
N GLU A 179 -2.84 -21.37 -18.89
CA GLU A 179 -2.75 -22.51 -19.82
C GLU A 179 -2.58 -22.05 -21.27
N GLU A 180 -3.21 -20.95 -21.67
CA GLU A 180 -3.22 -20.46 -23.05
C GLU A 180 -2.09 -19.47 -23.37
N TYR A 181 -1.74 -18.59 -22.41
CA TYR A 181 -0.81 -17.49 -22.65
C TYR A 181 0.42 -17.48 -21.73
N GLY A 182 0.47 -18.33 -20.72
CA GLY A 182 1.53 -18.32 -19.71
C GLY A 182 1.49 -17.13 -18.77
N LEU A 183 0.34 -16.46 -18.64
CA LEU A 183 0.08 -15.31 -17.77
C LEU A 183 -1.21 -15.54 -16.98
N HIS A 184 -1.23 -15.19 -15.70
CA HIS A 184 -2.47 -15.20 -14.91
C HIS A 184 -3.37 -14.02 -15.28
N PHE A 185 -2.78 -12.96 -15.77
CA PHE A 185 -3.42 -11.81 -16.44
C PHE A 185 -4.29 -10.93 -15.53
N MET A 186 -5.35 -11.50 -14.92
CA MET A 186 -6.24 -10.78 -14.01
C MET A 186 -5.83 -11.03 -12.57
N HIS A 187 -5.73 -9.96 -11.77
CA HIS A 187 -5.31 -10.07 -10.39
C HIS A 187 -6.24 -9.31 -9.45
N ALA A 188 -6.69 -9.99 -8.40
CA ALA A 188 -7.31 -9.33 -7.26
C ALA A 188 -6.23 -8.64 -6.43
N SER A 189 -6.47 -7.39 -6.01
CA SER A 189 -5.56 -6.71 -5.08
C SER A 189 -5.53 -7.40 -3.71
N ASP A 190 -4.48 -7.16 -2.95
CA ASP A 190 -4.27 -7.73 -1.61
C ASP A 190 -5.43 -7.40 -0.66
N GLU A 191 -6.06 -6.24 -0.84
CA GLU A 191 -7.21 -5.81 -0.03
C GLU A 191 -8.40 -6.78 -0.15
N TRP A 192 -8.62 -7.41 -1.30
CA TRP A 192 -9.66 -8.43 -1.45
C TRP A 192 -9.39 -9.65 -0.58
N TYR A 193 -8.15 -10.16 -0.57
CA TYR A 193 -7.77 -11.32 0.24
C TYR A 193 -7.88 -11.03 1.73
N ILE A 194 -7.45 -9.84 2.16
CA ILE A 194 -7.55 -9.40 3.55
C ILE A 194 -9.02 -9.26 3.97
N THR A 195 -9.84 -8.61 3.14
CA THR A 195 -11.28 -8.43 3.41
C THR A 195 -12.00 -9.78 3.47
N ALA A 196 -11.68 -10.71 2.58
CA ALA A 196 -12.23 -12.07 2.57
C ALA A 196 -11.68 -12.94 3.70
N GLY A 197 -10.58 -12.53 4.36
CA GLY A 197 -9.87 -13.34 5.34
C GLY A 197 -9.28 -14.62 4.72
N ARG A 198 -8.74 -14.49 3.51
CA ARG A 198 -8.07 -15.58 2.76
C ARG A 198 -6.57 -15.37 2.72
N ASP A 199 -5.83 -16.47 2.58
CA ASP A 199 -4.40 -16.42 2.34
C ASP A 199 -4.08 -15.82 0.97
N PHE A 200 -2.92 -15.16 0.89
CA PHE A 200 -2.43 -14.62 -0.39
C PHE A 200 -1.96 -15.75 -1.31
N PRO A 201 -2.17 -15.63 -2.63
CA PRO A 201 -1.61 -16.55 -3.60
C PRO A 201 -0.09 -16.72 -3.46
N GLU A 202 0.43 -17.83 -3.95
CA GLU A 202 1.87 -18.01 -4.03
C GLU A 202 2.50 -17.08 -5.08
N GLU A 203 3.81 -16.86 -4.96
CA GLU A 203 4.57 -15.85 -5.71
C GLU A 203 4.42 -15.98 -7.23
N GLU A 204 4.44 -17.23 -7.72
CA GLU A 204 4.35 -17.55 -9.15
C GLU A 204 3.06 -17.06 -9.80
N ARG A 205 2.01 -16.82 -8.99
CA ARG A 205 0.71 -16.34 -9.49
C ARG A 205 0.63 -14.86 -9.77
N TYR A 206 1.69 -14.10 -9.46
CA TYR A 206 1.72 -12.64 -9.66
C TYR A 206 2.45 -12.20 -10.93
N ASP A 207 2.86 -13.16 -11.81
CA ASP A 207 3.49 -12.88 -13.11
C ASP A 207 4.68 -11.91 -13.03
N GLY A 208 5.47 -11.98 -11.95
CA GLY A 208 6.58 -11.07 -11.69
C GLY A 208 6.18 -9.71 -11.12
N TYR A 209 5.02 -9.63 -10.47
CA TYR A 209 4.56 -8.44 -9.72
C TYR A 209 4.33 -7.17 -10.55
N ILE A 210 3.78 -7.31 -11.76
CA ILE A 210 3.55 -6.20 -12.70
C ILE A 210 2.65 -5.09 -12.11
N GLN A 211 1.79 -5.43 -11.14
CA GLN A 211 0.76 -4.55 -10.59
C GLN A 211 1.01 -4.16 -9.11
N LEU A 212 2.27 -4.19 -8.64
CA LEU A 212 2.59 -3.87 -7.24
C LEU A 212 2.03 -2.51 -6.79
N GLU A 213 2.15 -1.48 -7.60
CA GLU A 213 1.68 -0.13 -7.28
C GLU A 213 0.15 -0.03 -7.11
N ASN A 214 -0.58 -1.02 -7.64
CA ASN A 214 -2.02 -1.18 -7.42
C ASN A 214 -2.36 -2.09 -6.24
N GLY A 215 -1.38 -2.41 -5.40
CA GLY A 215 -1.57 -3.28 -4.25
C GLY A 215 -1.84 -4.73 -4.60
N VAL A 216 -1.26 -5.22 -5.70
CA VAL A 216 -1.35 -6.62 -6.13
C VAL A 216 -0.04 -7.34 -5.83
N GLY A 217 -0.05 -8.24 -4.86
CA GLY A 217 1.11 -9.04 -4.48
C GLY A 217 2.11 -8.33 -3.57
N MET A 218 1.85 -7.11 -3.11
CA MET A 218 2.72 -6.41 -2.16
C MET A 218 2.88 -7.22 -0.86
N MET A 219 1.77 -7.78 -0.37
CA MET A 219 1.79 -8.56 0.87
C MET A 219 2.53 -9.89 0.68
N ARG A 220 2.35 -10.58 -0.43
CA ARG A 220 3.11 -11.81 -0.73
C ARG A 220 4.61 -11.51 -0.82
N LEU A 221 5.00 -10.50 -1.58
CA LEU A 221 6.40 -10.10 -1.71
C LEU A 221 7.00 -9.77 -0.34
N PHE A 222 6.31 -8.97 0.46
CA PHE A 222 6.75 -8.60 1.81
C PHE A 222 6.92 -9.83 2.74
N ILE A 223 5.99 -10.81 2.67
CA ILE A 223 6.06 -12.06 3.43
C ILE A 223 7.26 -12.90 2.97
N THR A 224 7.48 -13.01 1.66
CA THR A 224 8.61 -13.75 1.08
C THR A 224 9.94 -13.14 1.53
N GLU A 225 10.12 -11.84 1.29
CA GLU A 225 11.35 -11.12 1.66
C GLU A 225 11.63 -11.15 3.16
N PHE A 226 10.61 -10.97 4.01
CA PHE A 226 10.76 -11.10 5.46
C PHE A 226 11.23 -12.50 5.86
N THR A 227 10.63 -13.51 5.26
CA THR A 227 10.96 -14.91 5.57
C THR A 227 12.39 -15.23 5.15
N GLU A 228 12.79 -14.84 3.96
CA GLU A 228 14.16 -15.03 3.45
C GLU A 228 15.18 -14.28 4.30
N ALA A 229 14.90 -13.02 4.63
CA ALA A 229 15.77 -12.21 5.47
C ALA A 229 15.97 -12.82 6.87
N LEU A 230 14.90 -13.27 7.51
CA LEU A 230 14.97 -13.89 8.83
C LEU A 230 15.75 -15.22 8.78
N GLU A 231 15.55 -16.06 7.76
CA GLU A 231 16.29 -17.30 7.59
C GLU A 231 17.77 -17.03 7.25
N GLN A 232 18.07 -16.00 6.49
CA GLN A 232 19.44 -15.56 6.25
C GLN A 232 20.14 -15.15 7.55
N VAL A 233 19.47 -14.38 8.40
CA VAL A 233 19.99 -13.99 9.73
C VAL A 233 20.25 -15.23 10.60
N LYS A 234 19.31 -16.17 10.66
CA LYS A 234 19.46 -17.42 11.43
C LYS A 234 20.58 -18.31 10.93
N SER A 235 20.88 -18.27 9.64
CA SER A 235 21.94 -19.05 9.00
C SER A 235 23.33 -18.41 9.17
N ASN A 236 23.39 -17.19 9.70
CA ASN A 236 24.66 -16.50 9.94
C ASN A 236 25.46 -17.19 11.07
N PRO A 237 26.79 -17.42 10.92
CA PRO A 237 27.63 -18.00 11.97
C PRO A 237 27.57 -17.26 13.31
N GLY A 238 27.34 -15.93 13.27
CA GLY A 238 27.19 -15.07 14.44
C GLY A 238 25.81 -15.11 15.10
N TYR A 239 24.83 -15.85 14.55
CA TYR A 239 23.44 -15.80 15.02
C TYR A 239 23.26 -16.09 16.51
N LEU A 240 23.93 -17.12 17.05
CA LEU A 240 23.80 -17.46 18.48
C LEU A 240 24.26 -16.32 19.38
N LYS A 241 25.34 -15.64 18.99
CA LYS A 241 25.82 -14.45 19.69
C LYS A 241 24.83 -13.29 19.58
N MET A 242 24.35 -12.98 18.37
CA MET A 242 23.31 -11.97 18.16
C MET A 242 22.07 -12.26 19.00
N ARG A 243 21.61 -13.49 19.02
CA ARG A 243 20.41 -13.92 19.74
C ARG A 243 20.50 -13.64 21.26
N GLU A 244 21.69 -13.74 21.85
CA GLU A 244 21.94 -13.47 23.27
C GLU A 244 22.14 -11.96 23.56
N GLU A 245 22.80 -11.25 22.63
CA GLU A 245 23.18 -9.84 22.79
C GLU A 245 22.08 -8.86 22.43
N VAL A 246 21.23 -9.19 21.44
CA VAL A 246 20.13 -8.31 21.02
C VAL A 246 19.08 -8.20 22.12
N LYS A 247 19.03 -7.02 22.76
CA LYS A 247 18.04 -6.63 23.77
C LYS A 247 17.50 -5.27 23.42
N ARG A 248 16.28 -5.23 22.95
CA ARG A 248 15.70 -3.99 22.44
C ARG A 248 14.18 -3.98 22.56
N THR A 249 13.62 -2.83 22.91
CA THR A 249 12.18 -2.57 22.81
C THR A 249 11.92 -1.68 21.59
N VAL A 250 11.00 -2.10 20.74
CA VAL A 250 10.65 -1.42 19.50
C VAL A 250 9.13 -1.28 19.40
N THR A 251 8.67 -0.12 18.98
CA THR A 251 7.26 0.10 18.63
C THR A 251 7.11 0.19 17.11
N ILE A 252 6.08 -0.44 16.60
CA ILE A 252 5.73 -0.41 15.17
C ILE A 252 4.31 0.11 15.03
N ALA A 253 4.12 1.11 14.16
CA ALA A 253 2.81 1.61 13.80
C ALA A 253 2.51 1.33 12.33
N THR A 254 1.32 0.83 12.05
CA THR A 254 0.87 0.48 10.70
C THR A 254 -0.62 0.72 10.53
N GLY A 255 -1.14 0.65 9.31
CA GLY A 255 -2.57 0.68 9.05
C GLY A 255 -3.27 -0.61 9.48
N LYS A 256 -4.59 -0.56 9.64
CA LYS A 256 -5.39 -1.73 10.01
C LYS A 256 -5.23 -2.88 9.00
N LEU A 257 -5.03 -2.56 7.72
CA LEU A 257 -4.95 -3.54 6.64
C LEU A 257 -3.81 -4.54 6.83
N THR A 258 -2.64 -4.06 7.21
CA THR A 258 -1.41 -4.86 7.33
C THR A 258 -1.14 -5.34 8.76
N TYR A 259 -1.94 -4.91 9.73
CA TYR A 259 -1.70 -5.13 11.15
C TYR A 259 -1.46 -6.60 11.53
N ALA A 260 -2.33 -7.51 11.07
CA ALA A 260 -2.22 -8.94 11.39
C ALA A 260 -0.89 -9.55 10.89
N THR A 261 -0.46 -9.19 9.67
CA THR A 261 0.81 -9.66 9.11
C THR A 261 2.00 -9.11 9.89
N ILE A 262 1.97 -7.82 10.26
CA ILE A 262 3.04 -7.22 11.07
C ILE A 262 3.11 -7.86 12.47
N CYS A 263 1.98 -8.20 13.09
CA CYS A 263 1.96 -8.96 14.36
C CYS A 263 2.63 -10.32 14.20
N SER A 264 2.31 -11.07 13.14
CA SER A 264 2.95 -12.37 12.88
C SER A 264 4.47 -12.24 12.68
N PHE A 265 4.92 -11.18 12.00
CA PHE A 265 6.36 -10.92 11.84
C PHE A 265 7.02 -10.58 13.18
N ALA A 266 6.38 -9.75 13.99
CA ALA A 266 6.87 -9.40 15.33
C ALA A 266 7.00 -10.63 16.22
N GLU A 267 6.02 -11.55 16.19
CA GLU A 267 6.08 -12.82 16.92
C GLU A 267 7.27 -13.66 16.48
N ARG A 268 7.46 -13.86 15.18
CA ARG A 268 8.60 -14.61 14.61
C ARG A 268 9.95 -13.99 14.96
N MET A 269 10.03 -12.65 14.99
CA MET A 269 11.24 -11.93 15.42
C MET A 269 11.53 -12.15 16.91
N MET A 270 10.52 -12.08 17.78
CA MET A 270 10.68 -12.32 19.22
C MET A 270 11.02 -13.79 19.54
N GLU A 271 10.51 -14.75 18.74
CA GLU A 271 10.92 -16.16 18.84
C GLU A 271 12.41 -16.35 18.47
N ALA A 272 12.84 -15.69 17.38
CA ALA A 272 14.22 -15.74 16.93
C ALA A 272 15.17 -15.02 17.90
N PHE A 273 14.73 -13.93 18.53
CA PHE A 273 15.51 -13.08 19.43
C PHE A 273 14.74 -12.82 20.72
N PRO A 274 14.86 -13.68 21.75
CA PRO A 274 14.08 -13.56 23.00
C PRO A 274 14.32 -12.28 23.80
N GLY A 275 15.37 -11.52 23.50
CA GLY A 275 15.65 -10.21 24.09
C GLY A 275 14.90 -9.05 23.45
N LEU A 276 14.18 -9.29 22.34
CA LEU A 276 13.32 -8.29 21.71
C LEU A 276 11.98 -8.19 22.44
N GLN A 277 11.49 -6.96 22.56
CA GLN A 277 10.12 -6.63 22.91
C GLN A 277 9.55 -5.77 21.79
N ILE A 278 8.55 -6.26 21.09
CA ILE A 278 7.97 -5.56 19.94
C ILE A 278 6.50 -5.27 20.23
N HIS A 279 6.14 -3.99 20.17
CA HIS A 279 4.77 -3.51 20.28
C HIS A 279 4.26 -3.10 18.91
N VAL A 280 3.16 -3.66 18.47
CA VAL A 280 2.55 -3.33 17.17
C VAL A 280 1.22 -2.64 17.39
N PHE A 281 1.03 -1.48 16.77
CA PHE A 281 -0.20 -0.70 16.84
C PHE A 281 -0.82 -0.51 15.45
N ALA A 282 -2.10 -0.88 15.35
CA ALA A 282 -2.94 -0.52 14.20
C ALA A 282 -3.46 0.90 14.40
N ILE A 283 -3.00 1.82 13.58
CA ILE A 283 -3.46 3.22 13.63
C ILE A 283 -4.79 3.32 12.87
N ARG A 284 -5.82 3.80 13.57
CA ARG A 284 -7.11 4.10 12.98
C ARG A 284 -7.00 5.41 12.19
N ASN A 285 -7.54 5.42 10.98
CA ASN A 285 -7.58 6.63 10.18
C ASN A 285 -8.79 7.49 10.58
N ASP A 286 -8.59 8.43 11.50
CA ASP A 286 -9.63 9.36 11.93
C ASP A 286 -9.77 10.52 10.95
N PHE A 287 -8.71 10.83 10.20
CA PHE A 287 -8.68 11.92 9.23
C PHE A 287 -9.56 11.64 8.01
N PHE A 288 -9.40 10.50 7.33
CA PHE A 288 -10.22 10.12 6.16
C PHE A 288 -11.45 9.28 6.51
N GLY A 289 -11.49 8.70 7.70
CA GLY A 289 -12.52 7.77 8.15
C GLY A 289 -12.00 6.34 8.32
N GLU A 290 -12.64 5.59 9.21
CA GLU A 290 -12.21 4.24 9.63
C GLU A 290 -12.24 3.19 8.51
N THR A 291 -12.95 3.46 7.43
CA THR A 291 -13.02 2.64 6.22
C THR A 291 -11.74 2.66 5.41
N ILE A 292 -10.87 3.67 5.65
CA ILE A 292 -9.54 3.78 5.05
C ILE A 292 -8.56 3.06 5.97
N THR A 293 -8.04 1.94 5.51
CA THR A 293 -7.23 1.02 6.33
C THR A 293 -5.77 0.92 5.93
N VAL A 294 -5.40 1.52 4.80
CA VAL A 294 -4.03 1.52 4.27
C VAL A 294 -3.11 2.45 5.07
N SER A 295 -1.85 2.05 5.25
CA SER A 295 -0.86 2.85 5.99
C SER A 295 -0.54 4.18 5.32
N GLY A 296 -0.48 4.23 3.98
CA GLY A 296 -0.09 5.42 3.22
C GLY A 296 -1.02 6.64 3.34
N LEU A 297 -2.20 6.46 3.95
CA LEU A 297 -3.15 7.54 4.20
C LEU A 297 -3.28 7.94 5.68
N ILE A 298 -2.41 7.41 6.54
CA ILE A 298 -2.34 7.80 7.96
C ILE A 298 -1.61 9.14 8.06
N THR A 299 -2.21 10.07 8.79
CA THR A 299 -1.65 11.40 9.04
C THR A 299 -0.71 11.41 10.24
N GLY A 300 0.17 12.40 10.31
CA GLY A 300 1.03 12.64 11.47
C GLY A 300 0.21 12.89 12.75
N GLN A 301 -0.95 13.56 12.61
CA GLN A 301 -1.87 13.81 13.72
C GLN A 301 -2.50 12.52 14.26
N ASP A 302 -3.04 11.65 13.37
CA ASP A 302 -3.65 10.39 13.79
C ASP A 302 -2.62 9.46 14.46
N LEU A 303 -1.44 9.35 13.87
CA LEU A 303 -0.32 8.59 14.42
C LEU A 303 0.04 9.09 15.84
N THR A 304 0.28 10.40 15.96
CA THR A 304 0.72 10.99 17.22
C THR A 304 -0.32 10.85 18.32
N ALA A 305 -1.59 11.13 18.01
CA ALA A 305 -2.68 11.08 18.99
C ALA A 305 -2.81 9.67 19.59
N GLN A 306 -2.82 8.64 18.73
CA GLN A 306 -3.04 7.26 19.16
C GLN A 306 -1.82 6.67 19.86
N ILE A 307 -0.59 6.95 19.40
CA ILE A 307 0.62 6.49 20.12
C ILE A 307 0.71 7.18 21.50
N LYS A 308 0.36 8.45 21.64
CA LYS A 308 0.29 9.11 22.96
C LYS A 308 -0.70 8.45 23.90
N GLU A 309 -1.87 8.11 23.41
CA GLU A 309 -2.88 7.39 24.20
C GLU A 309 -2.31 6.07 24.74
N HIS A 310 -1.60 5.32 23.90
CA HIS A 310 -0.94 4.09 24.31
C HIS A 310 0.18 4.35 25.33
N GLN A 311 0.97 5.39 25.17
CA GLN A 311 1.99 5.79 26.13
C GLN A 311 1.36 6.12 27.51
N GLU A 312 0.27 6.88 27.53
CA GLU A 312 -0.43 7.24 28.75
C GLU A 312 -1.06 6.04 29.47
N ASN A 313 -1.69 5.14 28.71
CA ASN A 313 -2.27 3.91 29.24
C ASN A 313 -1.21 2.98 29.83
N SER A 314 -0.09 2.84 29.14
CA SER A 314 1.05 2.05 29.66
C SER A 314 1.65 2.65 30.93
N ARG A 315 1.76 3.97 31.02
CA ARG A 315 2.20 4.68 32.24
C ARG A 315 1.25 4.44 33.40
N LYS A 316 -0.07 4.54 33.20
CA LYS A 316 -1.07 4.26 34.25
C LYS A 316 -0.94 2.85 34.76
N HIS A 317 -0.84 1.86 33.89
CA HIS A 317 -0.69 0.46 34.27
C HIS A 317 0.63 0.18 35.02
N PHE A 318 1.72 0.84 34.66
CA PHE A 318 3.01 0.79 35.34
C PHE A 318 2.93 1.41 36.73
N VAL A 319 2.30 2.58 36.88
CA VAL A 319 2.11 3.27 38.17
C VAL A 319 1.22 2.44 39.11
N GLU A 320 0.14 1.82 38.62
CA GLU A 320 -0.70 0.92 39.39
C GLU A 320 0.08 -0.29 39.93
N LYS A 321 0.91 -0.92 39.10
CA LYS A 321 1.80 -2.04 39.55
C LYS A 321 2.85 -1.61 40.56
N ILE A 322 3.34 -0.37 40.50
CA ILE A 322 4.32 0.16 41.47
C ILE A 322 3.63 0.61 42.76
N SER A 323 2.40 1.11 42.71
CA SER A 323 1.66 1.52 43.91
C SER A 323 1.38 0.34 44.87
N ASP A 324 1.25 -0.86 44.31
CA ASP A 324 1.17 -2.10 45.12
C ASP A 324 2.51 -2.52 45.71
N ALA A 325 3.63 -2.00 45.18
CA ALA A 325 4.99 -2.25 45.65
C ALA A 325 5.58 -1.00 46.35
N LYS A 326 5.04 -0.60 47.51
CA LYS A 326 5.41 0.57 48.32
C LYS A 326 6.90 0.76 48.69
N LYS A 327 7.85 0.09 48.07
CA LYS A 327 9.29 0.13 48.40
C LYS A 327 10.23 0.57 47.26
N PHE A 328 9.74 0.98 46.07
CA PHE A 328 10.61 1.27 44.94
C PHE A 328 10.61 2.72 44.42
N VAL A 329 9.84 3.62 45.04
CA VAL A 329 9.58 4.98 44.54
C VAL A 329 10.75 5.97 44.69
N ASP A 330 11.71 5.68 45.59
CA ASP A 330 12.79 6.65 45.90
C ASP A 330 14.02 6.59 44.98
N ASN A 331 14.04 5.70 43.97
CA ASN A 331 15.22 5.51 43.12
C ASN A 331 15.01 5.71 41.62
N ILE A 332 13.83 6.17 41.17
CA ILE A 332 13.63 6.52 39.75
C ILE A 332 14.00 7.99 39.55
N GLY A 333 15.26 8.24 39.27
CA GLY A 333 15.74 9.55 38.81
C GLY A 333 15.01 9.95 37.55
N SER A 334 14.79 11.27 37.38
CA SER A 334 14.08 11.93 36.28
C SER A 334 14.65 11.72 34.85
N ALA A 335 15.46 10.67 34.63
CA ALA A 335 16.24 10.43 33.43
C ALA A 335 15.80 9.21 32.60
N ASP A 336 14.82 8.43 33.04
CA ASP A 336 14.42 7.25 32.25
C ASP A 336 13.40 7.65 31.17
N LYS A 337 13.90 7.89 29.95
CA LYS A 337 13.09 8.27 28.79
C LYS A 337 12.07 7.19 28.39
N ASN A 338 12.21 5.96 28.89
CA ASN A 338 11.34 4.82 28.55
C ASN A 338 10.28 4.50 29.64
N VAL A 339 9.80 5.54 30.35
CA VAL A 339 8.79 5.40 31.42
C VAL A 339 7.48 4.75 30.95
N HIS A 340 7.19 4.77 29.64
CA HIS A 340 6.00 4.16 29.06
C HIS A 340 6.20 2.72 28.57
N GLY A 341 7.42 2.16 28.64
CA GLY A 341 7.70 0.77 28.25
C GLY A 341 7.63 0.46 26.74
N LEU A 342 7.45 1.48 25.89
CA LEU A 342 7.31 1.33 24.42
C LEU A 342 8.65 1.44 23.67
N GLY A 343 9.76 1.67 24.38
CA GLY A 343 11.06 1.91 23.76
C GLY A 343 11.24 3.33 23.20
N GLU A 344 12.42 3.57 22.65
CA GLU A 344 12.79 4.90 22.14
C GLU A 344 12.52 5.06 20.64
N ASN A 345 12.18 3.98 19.94
CA ASN A 345 12.04 3.93 18.50
C ASN A 345 10.61 3.56 18.07
N LEU A 346 10.08 4.30 17.10
CA LEU A 346 8.82 4.04 16.45
C LEU A 346 9.08 3.79 14.96
N ILE A 347 8.91 2.55 14.52
CA ILE A 347 9.02 2.16 13.11
C ILE A 347 7.69 2.42 12.40
N ILE A 348 7.76 3.02 11.24
CA ILE A 348 6.62 3.25 10.34
C ILE A 348 6.99 2.87 8.91
N PRO A 349 6.04 2.44 8.06
CA PRO A 349 6.30 2.30 6.63
C PRO A 349 6.48 3.67 5.97
N CYS A 350 7.47 3.78 5.06
CA CYS A 350 7.83 5.05 4.41
C CYS A 350 6.68 5.66 3.58
N ASN A 351 5.73 4.84 3.13
CA ASN A 351 4.57 5.31 2.38
C ASN A 351 3.59 6.18 3.20
N MET A 352 3.76 6.27 4.53
CA MET A 352 3.08 7.31 5.33
C MET A 352 3.62 8.73 5.03
N LEU A 353 4.80 8.82 4.41
CA LEU A 353 5.46 10.06 4.09
C LEU A 353 5.40 10.35 2.58
N ARG A 354 5.50 11.61 2.22
CA ARG A 354 5.63 12.02 0.83
C ARG A 354 6.96 11.50 0.26
N THR A 355 6.90 10.93 -0.93
CA THR A 355 8.09 10.37 -1.61
C THR A 355 9.24 11.37 -1.67
N GLY A 356 10.39 10.98 -1.11
CA GLY A 356 11.60 11.80 -1.06
C GLY A 356 11.57 12.93 -0.03
N GLU A 357 10.55 13.01 0.82
CA GLU A 357 10.42 14.03 1.86
C GLU A 357 10.07 13.39 3.20
N ARG A 358 10.35 14.12 4.29
CA ARG A 358 10.04 13.69 5.67
C ARG A 358 8.75 14.34 6.17
N VAL A 359 7.69 14.31 5.33
CA VAL A 359 6.43 15.04 5.58
C VAL A 359 5.24 14.10 5.39
N PHE A 360 4.32 14.08 6.35
CA PHE A 360 3.06 13.35 6.29
C PHE A 360 2.04 14.04 5.37
N LEU A 361 0.93 13.38 5.14
CA LEU A 361 -0.13 13.85 4.25
C LEU A 361 -0.78 15.17 4.74
N ASP A 362 -0.81 15.39 6.06
CA ASP A 362 -1.33 16.56 6.75
C ASP A 362 -0.26 17.64 7.05
N ASP A 363 0.83 17.62 6.29
CA ASP A 363 1.97 18.55 6.36
C ASP A 363 2.74 18.53 7.70
N TRP A 364 2.45 17.60 8.61
CA TRP A 364 3.31 17.38 9.76
C TRP A 364 4.63 16.74 9.31
N THR A 365 5.73 17.18 9.92
CA THR A 365 7.05 16.59 9.65
C THR A 365 7.32 15.40 10.58
N VAL A 366 8.27 14.58 10.21
CA VAL A 366 8.78 13.52 11.10
C VAL A 366 9.26 14.13 12.41
N GLU A 367 9.95 15.26 12.35
CA GLU A 367 10.48 16.01 13.51
C GLU A 367 9.36 16.49 14.44
N ASP A 368 8.20 16.94 13.90
CA ASP A 368 7.04 17.31 14.70
C ASP A 368 6.51 16.11 15.51
N VAL A 369 6.43 14.94 14.88
CA VAL A 369 5.98 13.70 15.51
C VAL A 369 6.97 13.25 16.58
N GLU A 370 8.28 13.23 16.28
CA GLU A 370 9.34 12.87 17.22
C GLU A 370 9.33 13.77 18.46
N GLN A 371 9.21 15.08 18.26
CA GLN A 371 9.13 16.05 19.36
C GLN A 371 7.93 15.79 20.27
N LYS A 372 6.78 15.47 19.66
CA LYS A 372 5.54 15.25 20.41
C LYS A 372 5.52 13.92 21.16
N LEU A 373 6.11 12.87 20.59
CA LEU A 373 6.12 11.54 21.19
C LEU A 373 7.31 11.29 22.10
N GLY A 374 8.40 12.04 21.93
CA GLY A 374 9.68 11.75 22.58
C GLY A 374 10.30 10.44 22.11
N MET A 375 9.98 9.99 20.90
CA MET A 375 10.48 8.77 20.27
C MET A 375 11.15 9.13 18.95
N ARG A 376 12.21 8.41 18.57
CA ARG A 376 12.80 8.50 17.24
C ARG A 376 11.90 7.77 16.22
N LEU A 377 11.51 8.45 15.15
CA LEU A 377 10.73 7.87 14.08
C LEU A 377 11.65 7.25 13.04
N ILE A 378 11.40 5.98 12.74
CA ILE A 378 12.20 5.20 11.77
C ILE A 378 11.28 4.81 10.61
N PRO A 379 11.23 5.61 9.53
CA PRO A 379 10.61 5.16 8.29
C PRO A 379 11.41 3.99 7.71
N ILE A 380 10.71 2.97 7.23
CA ILE A 380 11.33 1.82 6.54
C ILE A 380 10.72 1.68 5.15
N GLU A 381 11.53 1.20 4.20
CA GLU A 381 11.03 0.77 2.89
C GLU A 381 10.02 -0.37 3.04
N SER A 382 9.26 -0.65 1.99
CA SER A 382 8.22 -1.69 2.01
C SER A 382 8.78 -3.11 1.89
N GLY A 383 10.09 -3.30 2.06
CA GLY A 383 10.78 -4.58 1.95
C GLY A 383 10.83 -5.36 3.27
N GLY A 384 10.68 -6.68 3.19
CA GLY A 384 10.79 -7.56 4.35
C GLY A 384 12.19 -7.57 4.96
N GLY A 385 13.22 -7.37 4.15
CA GLY A 385 14.62 -7.22 4.58
C GLY A 385 14.83 -5.98 5.45
N ASP A 386 14.30 -4.83 5.00
CA ASP A 386 14.37 -3.56 5.75
C ASP A 386 13.64 -3.67 7.09
N PHE A 387 12.53 -4.39 7.13
CA PHE A 387 11.79 -4.65 8.36
C PHE A 387 12.64 -5.40 9.39
N VAL A 388 13.32 -6.48 8.98
CA VAL A 388 14.22 -7.25 9.84
C VAL A 388 15.40 -6.41 10.30
N GLU A 389 16.03 -5.67 9.36
CA GLU A 389 17.19 -4.81 9.65
C GLU A 389 16.83 -3.70 10.64
N ALA A 390 15.70 -2.99 10.44
CA ALA A 390 15.28 -1.90 11.32
C ALA A 390 14.95 -2.37 12.76
N ILE A 391 14.49 -3.60 12.92
CA ILE A 391 14.25 -4.18 14.23
C ILE A 391 15.55 -4.55 14.93
N LEU A 392 16.52 -5.10 14.21
CA LEU A 392 17.78 -5.56 14.79
C LEU A 392 18.81 -4.43 14.96
N ASN A 393 18.85 -3.48 14.04
CA ASN A 393 19.84 -2.42 13.97
C ASN A 393 19.30 -1.10 14.57
N PRO A 394 19.78 -0.65 15.76
CA PRO A 394 19.38 0.63 16.34
C PRO A 394 19.79 1.85 15.48
N GLU A 395 20.82 1.70 14.63
CA GLU A 395 21.33 2.76 13.75
C GLU A 395 20.72 2.72 12.33
N TYR A 396 19.66 1.91 12.14
CA TYR A 396 19.00 1.85 10.83
C TYR A 396 18.54 3.22 10.34
N SER A 397 18.78 3.48 9.04
CA SER A 397 18.30 4.64 8.33
C SER A 397 18.11 4.26 6.86
N MET A 398 17.03 4.68 6.22
CA MET A 398 16.76 4.44 4.80
C MET A 398 17.89 4.89 3.88
N GLU A 399 18.62 5.94 4.24
CA GLU A 399 19.75 6.48 3.46
C GLU A 399 20.96 5.53 3.39
N ARG A 400 20.99 4.49 4.26
CA ARG A 400 22.09 3.53 4.38
C ARG A 400 21.82 2.16 3.75
N THR A 401 20.66 1.94 3.17
CA THR A 401 20.19 0.61 2.73
C THR A 401 20.81 0.09 1.43
N ASN A 402 21.84 0.74 0.87
CA ASN A 402 22.51 0.23 -0.33
C ASN A 402 23.43 -0.99 -0.12
N ASP A 403 23.61 -1.46 1.11
CA ASP A 403 24.40 -2.66 1.43
C ASP A 403 23.57 -3.65 2.26
N ASN A 404 23.21 -4.80 1.66
CA ASN A 404 22.42 -5.86 2.27
C ASN A 404 22.89 -6.19 3.71
N PHE A 405 22.01 -6.03 4.69
CA PHE A 405 22.17 -6.41 6.09
C PHE A 405 23.49 -5.97 6.76
N VAL A 406 23.72 -4.66 6.81
CA VAL A 406 24.95 -4.06 7.41
C VAL A 406 25.14 -4.50 8.86
N TYR A 407 24.05 -4.60 9.63
CA TYR A 407 24.11 -5.02 11.03
C TYR A 407 24.55 -6.47 11.19
N VAL A 408 24.04 -7.38 10.34
CA VAL A 408 24.43 -8.79 10.36
C VAL A 408 25.91 -8.95 10.02
N LYS A 409 26.44 -8.20 9.03
CA LYS A 409 27.88 -8.20 8.69
C LYS A 409 28.80 -7.80 9.86
N ALA A 410 28.29 -7.02 10.81
CA ALA A 410 29.08 -6.64 11.98
C ALA A 410 29.38 -7.82 12.94
N TYR A 411 28.58 -8.88 12.88
CA TYR A 411 28.77 -10.10 13.67
C TYR A 411 29.59 -11.18 12.96
N ASP A 412 29.92 -10.99 11.68
CA ASP A 412 30.79 -11.87 10.89
C ASP A 412 32.29 -11.62 11.19
N ARG A 413 32.63 -10.59 11.97
CA ARG A 413 33.99 -10.25 12.40
C ARG A 413 34.22 -10.63 13.86
#